data_f53eab59a8574a1c666f8bb84f7e5c61
#
_entry.id   f53eab59a8574a1c666f8bb84f7e5c61
#
_cell.length_a   1.000
_cell.length_b   1.000
_cell.length_c   1.000
_cell.angle_alpha   90.00
_cell.angle_beta   90.00
_cell.angle_gamma   90.00
#
_symmetry.space_group_name_H-M   'P 1'
#
loop_
_entity.id
_entity.type
_entity.pdbx_description
1 polymer ?
#
loop_
_entity_poly.entity_id
_entity_poly.type
_entity_poly.pdbx_seq_one_letter_code
_entity_poly.pdbx_strand_id
1 'polypeptide(L)'
;KVMKQNNIFFRYFSPVAAQQKLYAAALVALLSSSAYEAEAQVGEPFIHDPSTIALCDGKYYTFGTGEGGIWSEDGWTWQGGAVRPGRGAAPDVLKIGDRYLVAYSATGGGLGGSHRGDVLTMWNKTLDPKSPDFKYTEPVVVASSLDDEDCDAIDAGLLLDPTTGR
;
A
#
# COMPACT_ATOMS: atom_id res chain seq x y z
N LYS A 1 -81.34 -39.13 -7.75
CA LYS A 1 -80.20 -39.02 -8.69
C LYS A 1 -79.55 -37.67 -8.45
N VAL A 2 -78.44 -37.71 -7.70
CA VAL A 2 -77.66 -36.50 -7.34
C VAL A 2 -76.54 -36.36 -8.32
N MET A 3 -76.46 -35.23 -9.05
CA MET A 3 -75.36 -34.90 -9.93
C MET A 3 -74.20 -34.24 -9.11
N LYS A 4 -73.00 -34.84 -9.13
CA LYS A 4 -71.83 -34.25 -8.58
C LYS A 4 -71.33 -33.20 -9.56
N GLN A 5 -71.27 -31.94 -9.13
CA GLN A 5 -70.52 -30.87 -9.84
C GLN A 5 -69.02 -31.02 -9.54
N ASN A 6 -68.28 -31.25 -10.57
CA ASN A 6 -66.77 -31.16 -10.51
C ASN A 6 -66.36 -29.71 -10.65
N ASN A 7 -65.93 -29.09 -9.57
CA ASN A 7 -65.30 -27.79 -9.60
C ASN A 7 -63.81 -27.96 -10.05
N ILE A 8 -63.53 -27.62 -11.29
CA ILE A 8 -62.13 -27.49 -11.80
C ILE A 8 -61.65 -26.09 -11.41
N PHE A 9 -60.77 -26.02 -10.39
CA PHE A 9 -60.05 -24.82 -10.05
C PHE A 9 -58.90 -24.60 -11.06
N PHE A 10 -59.08 -23.71 -12.04
CA PHE A 10 -57.97 -23.18 -12.81
C PHE A 10 -57.17 -22.21 -11.93
N ARG A 11 -55.97 -22.62 -11.48
CA ARG A 11 -55.00 -21.70 -10.90
C ARG A 11 -54.42 -20.83 -12.01
N TYR A 12 -54.89 -19.59 -12.12
CA TYR A 12 -54.21 -18.59 -12.96
C TYR A 12 -52.85 -18.29 -12.35
N PHE A 13 -51.80 -18.81 -12.92
CA PHE A 13 -50.43 -18.30 -12.63
C PHE A 13 -50.31 -16.92 -13.22
N SER A 14 -50.25 -15.88 -12.39
CA SER A 14 -50.02 -14.53 -12.85
C SER A 14 -48.60 -14.45 -13.48
N PRO A 15 -48.48 -14.01 -14.75
CA PRO A 15 -47.19 -13.87 -15.43
C PRO A 15 -46.27 -12.88 -14.69
N VAL A 16 -46.85 -11.94 -13.93
CA VAL A 16 -46.10 -10.96 -13.12
C VAL A 16 -45.31 -11.63 -11.99
N ALA A 17 -45.87 -12.63 -11.33
CA ALA A 17 -45.20 -13.34 -10.24
C ALA A 17 -44.02 -14.21 -10.73
N ALA A 18 -44.14 -14.77 -11.93
CA ALA A 18 -43.02 -15.52 -12.56
C ALA A 18 -41.89 -14.57 -12.98
N GLN A 19 -42.20 -13.40 -13.49
CA GLN A 19 -41.22 -12.39 -13.90
C GLN A 19 -40.49 -11.79 -12.71
N GLN A 20 -41.18 -11.53 -11.59
CA GLN A 20 -40.54 -11.05 -10.34
C GLN A 20 -39.56 -12.07 -9.74
N LYS A 21 -39.85 -13.35 -9.82
CA LYS A 21 -38.93 -14.41 -9.36
C LYS A 21 -37.70 -14.52 -10.25
N LEU A 22 -37.82 -14.31 -11.55
CA LEU A 22 -36.70 -14.28 -12.48
C LEU A 22 -35.77 -13.09 -12.23
N TYR A 23 -36.29 -11.90 -11.99
CA TYR A 23 -35.49 -10.72 -11.65
C TYR A 23 -34.78 -10.87 -10.30
N ALA A 24 -35.44 -11.45 -9.29
CA ALA A 24 -34.83 -11.71 -8.00
C ALA A 24 -33.68 -12.73 -8.11
N ALA A 25 -33.86 -13.80 -8.89
CA ALA A 25 -32.80 -14.79 -9.13
C ALA A 25 -31.62 -14.22 -9.93
N ALA A 26 -31.89 -13.37 -10.93
CA ALA A 26 -30.84 -12.69 -11.68
C ALA A 26 -30.05 -11.70 -10.84
N LEU A 27 -30.72 -10.97 -9.92
CA LEU A 27 -30.06 -10.03 -9.01
C LEU A 27 -29.17 -10.76 -8.00
N VAL A 28 -29.61 -11.89 -7.46
CA VAL A 28 -28.81 -12.73 -6.55
C VAL A 28 -27.60 -13.33 -7.28
N ALA A 29 -27.75 -13.76 -8.53
CA ALA A 29 -26.65 -14.27 -9.34
C ALA A 29 -25.61 -13.17 -9.69
N LEU A 30 -26.08 -11.94 -9.94
CA LEU A 30 -25.19 -10.79 -10.17
C LEU A 30 -24.44 -10.37 -8.90
N LEU A 31 -25.05 -10.45 -7.74
CA LEU A 31 -24.42 -10.12 -6.46
C LEU A 31 -23.45 -11.21 -5.99
N SER A 32 -23.67 -12.47 -6.37
CA SER A 32 -22.74 -13.57 -6.04
C SER A 32 -21.55 -13.69 -6.98
N SER A 33 -21.60 -13.09 -8.18
CA SER A 33 -20.48 -13.11 -9.12
C SER A 33 -19.44 -12.00 -8.87
N SER A 34 -19.68 -11.10 -7.93
CA SER A 34 -18.76 -10.00 -7.59
C SER A 34 -18.08 -10.15 -6.22
N ALA A 35 -18.17 -11.30 -5.58
CA ALA A 35 -17.25 -11.66 -4.51
C ALA A 35 -15.89 -12.02 -5.15
N TYR A 36 -15.15 -11.03 -5.64
CA TYR A 36 -13.70 -11.16 -5.74
C TYR A 36 -13.23 -11.36 -4.30
N GLU A 37 -12.88 -12.58 -3.95
CA GLU A 37 -12.07 -12.81 -2.77
C GLU A 37 -10.78 -12.02 -3.02
N ALA A 38 -10.58 -10.95 -2.26
CA ALA A 38 -9.30 -10.27 -2.25
C ALA A 38 -8.32 -11.27 -1.66
N GLU A 39 -7.52 -11.92 -2.52
CA GLU A 39 -6.46 -12.78 -2.05
C GLU A 39 -5.55 -11.94 -1.16
N ALA A 40 -5.27 -12.43 0.05
CA ALA A 40 -4.33 -11.76 0.94
C ALA A 40 -2.94 -11.78 0.32
N GLN A 41 -2.19 -10.71 0.51
CA GLN A 41 -0.77 -10.68 0.14
C GLN A 41 -0.04 -11.87 0.74
N VAL A 42 0.86 -12.48 -0.03
CA VAL A 42 1.61 -13.66 0.38
C VAL A 42 3.09 -13.33 0.61
N GLY A 43 3.82 -14.22 1.26
CA GLY A 43 5.22 -14.04 1.59
C GLY A 43 5.40 -13.38 2.95
N GLU A 44 6.26 -12.37 3.03
CA GLU A 44 6.61 -11.63 4.25
C GLU A 44 6.20 -10.14 4.14
N PRO A 45 4.90 -9.82 4.05
CA PRO A 45 4.42 -8.45 3.83
C PRO A 45 4.44 -7.59 5.12
N PHE A 46 5.21 -8.00 6.14
CA PHE A 46 5.28 -7.30 7.43
C PHE A 46 6.31 -6.19 7.36
N ILE A 47 5.83 -4.96 7.49
CA ILE A 47 6.66 -3.77 7.49
C ILE A 47 6.01 -2.71 8.42
N HIS A 48 6.84 -1.98 9.17
CA HIS A 48 6.40 -0.89 10.04
C HIS A 48 6.72 0.44 9.38
N ASP A 49 5.76 1.37 9.36
CA ASP A 49 5.87 2.68 8.70
C ASP A 49 6.39 2.57 7.25
N PRO A 50 5.67 1.90 6.35
CA PRO A 50 6.16 1.67 5.01
C PRO A 50 6.28 2.97 4.21
N SER A 51 7.39 3.11 3.49
CA SER A 51 7.58 4.16 2.49
C SER A 51 6.60 4.02 1.31
N THR A 52 6.53 5.02 0.46
CA THR A 52 6.02 4.88 -0.89
C THR A 52 6.66 3.67 -1.58
N ILE A 53 5.88 2.93 -2.37
CA ILE A 53 6.38 1.80 -3.15
C ILE A 53 7.10 2.34 -4.40
N ALA A 54 8.38 2.03 -4.54
CA ALA A 54 9.18 2.42 -5.69
C ALA A 54 9.42 1.26 -6.65
N LEU A 55 9.26 1.50 -7.96
CA LEU A 55 9.60 0.53 -9.00
C LEU A 55 11.05 0.73 -9.43
N CYS A 56 11.88 -0.32 -9.31
CA CYS A 56 13.27 -0.35 -9.71
C CYS A 56 13.56 -1.66 -10.45
N ASP A 57 14.02 -1.57 -11.69
CA ASP A 57 14.41 -2.71 -12.54
C ASP A 57 13.34 -3.83 -12.61
N GLY A 58 12.08 -3.42 -12.72
CA GLY A 58 10.93 -4.32 -12.79
C GLY A 58 10.49 -4.92 -11.46
N LYS A 59 11.08 -4.52 -10.34
CA LYS A 59 10.71 -4.95 -8.98
C LYS A 59 10.18 -3.79 -8.16
N TYR A 60 9.30 -4.10 -7.24
CA TYR A 60 8.74 -3.16 -6.27
C TYR A 60 9.55 -3.20 -4.98
N TYR A 61 9.85 -2.05 -4.41
CA TYR A 61 10.58 -1.89 -3.15
C TYR A 61 9.81 -0.95 -2.23
N THR A 62 9.77 -1.29 -0.95
CA THR A 62 9.31 -0.38 0.12
C THR A 62 10.20 -0.58 1.34
N PHE A 63 10.49 0.52 2.02
CA PHE A 63 11.35 0.56 3.19
C PHE A 63 10.54 0.86 4.44
N GLY A 64 10.96 0.35 5.58
CA GLY A 64 10.29 0.57 6.86
C GLY A 64 11.19 1.19 7.90
N THR A 65 10.61 1.48 9.05
CA THR A 65 11.34 1.85 10.26
C THR A 65 12.39 0.80 10.60
N GLY A 66 13.60 1.24 10.91
CA GLY A 66 14.76 0.38 11.08
C GLY A 66 15.71 0.44 9.89
N GLU A 67 16.36 -0.67 9.56
CA GLU A 67 17.35 -0.77 8.50
C GLU A 67 16.91 -1.74 7.41
N GLY A 68 16.01 -1.37 6.55
CA GLY A 68 15.63 -2.30 5.50
C GLY A 68 14.21 -2.14 5.03
N GLY A 69 13.73 -3.19 4.38
CA GLY A 69 12.41 -3.24 3.81
C GLY A 69 12.12 -4.55 3.13
N ILE A 70 11.11 -4.54 2.30
CA ILE A 70 10.64 -5.68 1.53
C ILE A 70 10.62 -5.34 0.04
N TRP A 71 10.67 -6.35 -0.79
CA TRP A 71 10.60 -6.22 -2.25
C TRP A 71 9.69 -7.29 -2.85
N SER A 72 9.20 -7.04 -4.06
CA SER A 72 8.32 -7.93 -4.80
C SER A 72 8.56 -7.85 -6.30
N GLU A 73 8.35 -8.96 -7.03
CA GLU A 73 8.39 -8.99 -8.49
C GLU A 73 7.02 -8.70 -9.12
N ASP A 74 5.94 -9.01 -8.41
CA ASP A 74 4.57 -8.97 -8.90
C ASP A 74 3.69 -7.93 -8.18
N GLY A 75 4.20 -7.30 -7.10
CA GLY A 75 3.46 -6.40 -6.23
C GLY A 75 2.52 -7.10 -5.24
N TRP A 76 2.52 -8.44 -5.26
CA TRP A 76 1.63 -9.27 -4.45
C TRP A 76 2.40 -10.18 -3.49
N THR A 77 3.43 -10.85 -3.98
CA THR A 77 4.31 -11.73 -3.20
C THR A 77 5.51 -10.92 -2.70
N TRP A 78 5.58 -10.69 -1.39
CA TRP A 78 6.61 -9.86 -0.78
C TRP A 78 7.68 -10.70 -0.07
N GLN A 79 8.93 -10.25 -0.15
CA GLN A 79 10.10 -10.88 0.44
C GLN A 79 10.94 -9.85 1.19
N GLY A 80 11.54 -10.25 2.29
CA GLY A 80 12.51 -9.42 2.99
C GLY A 80 13.80 -9.21 2.20
N GLY A 81 14.65 -8.28 2.64
CA GLY A 81 15.98 -8.08 2.08
C GLY A 81 16.15 -6.85 1.19
N ALA A 82 15.16 -5.98 1.09
CA ALA A 82 15.43 -4.62 0.64
C ALA A 82 16.29 -3.90 1.68
N VAL A 83 17.29 -3.17 1.23
CA VAL A 83 18.30 -2.55 2.10
C VAL A 83 18.26 -1.04 1.99
N ARG A 84 18.11 -0.40 3.13
CA ARG A 84 18.31 1.02 3.35
C ARG A 84 19.30 1.19 4.51
N PRO A 85 20.46 1.80 4.32
CA PRO A 85 21.39 2.05 5.41
C PRO A 85 20.88 3.14 6.35
N GLY A 86 21.43 3.14 7.57
CA GLY A 86 21.08 4.09 8.62
C GLY A 86 19.78 3.68 9.33
N ARG A 87 19.88 3.61 10.65
CA ARG A 87 18.71 3.43 11.50
C ARG A 87 17.84 4.66 11.49
N GLY A 88 16.55 4.51 11.57
CA GLY A 88 15.63 5.62 11.61
C GLY A 88 14.20 5.20 11.38
N ALA A 89 13.30 6.16 11.50
CA ALA A 89 11.87 5.95 11.44
C ALA A 89 11.28 6.49 10.15
N ALA A 90 10.12 5.93 9.79
CA ALA A 90 9.21 6.39 8.76
C ALA A 90 9.92 6.89 7.50
N PRO A 91 10.63 6.03 6.76
CA PRO A 91 11.31 6.43 5.54
C PRO A 91 10.31 6.72 4.43
N ASP A 92 10.74 7.51 3.46
CA ASP A 92 10.05 7.60 2.18
C ASP A 92 11.04 7.50 1.03
N VAL A 93 10.59 7.10 -0.15
CA VAL A 93 11.42 6.92 -1.34
C VAL A 93 10.73 7.46 -2.57
N LEU A 94 11.48 8.24 -3.36
CA LEU A 94 10.98 8.83 -4.60
C LEU A 94 12.00 8.66 -5.72
N LYS A 95 11.55 8.22 -6.90
CA LYS A 95 12.39 8.22 -8.10
C LYS A 95 12.41 9.60 -8.72
N ILE A 96 13.61 10.15 -8.90
CA ILE A 96 13.84 11.46 -9.52
C ILE A 96 14.88 11.26 -10.64
N GLY A 97 14.44 11.38 -11.89
CA GLY A 97 15.27 11.09 -13.04
C GLY A 97 15.74 9.63 -13.08
N ASP A 98 17.05 9.43 -13.03
CA ASP A 98 17.71 8.12 -13.06
C ASP A 98 18.10 7.58 -11.67
N ARG A 99 17.69 8.27 -10.60
CA ARG A 99 18.08 7.95 -9.22
C ARG A 99 16.88 7.92 -8.28
N TYR A 100 17.10 7.38 -7.10
CA TYR A 100 16.17 7.32 -6.00
C TYR A 100 16.64 8.21 -4.87
N LEU A 101 15.79 9.13 -4.43
CA LEU A 101 15.95 9.87 -3.19
C LEU A 101 15.24 9.09 -2.08
N VAL A 102 15.96 8.86 -0.99
CA VAL A 102 15.40 8.24 0.21
C VAL A 102 15.52 9.25 1.35
N ALA A 103 14.41 9.51 2.03
CA ALA A 103 14.36 10.31 3.25
C ALA A 103 14.02 9.42 4.45
N TYR A 104 14.49 9.77 5.63
CA TYR A 104 14.16 9.07 6.88
C TYR A 104 14.49 9.96 8.10
N SER A 105 13.85 9.67 9.21
CA SER A 105 14.12 10.35 10.48
C SER A 105 15.18 9.57 11.26
N ALA A 106 16.33 10.21 11.54
CA ALA A 106 17.45 9.53 12.19
C ALA A 106 17.36 9.56 13.72
N THR A 107 16.81 10.65 14.26
CA THR A 107 16.60 10.86 15.68
C THR A 107 15.16 11.32 15.88
N GLY A 108 14.71 11.33 17.10
CA GLY A 108 13.34 11.68 17.44
C GLY A 108 12.82 10.75 18.51
N GLY A 109 12.06 11.30 19.42
CA GLY A 109 11.63 10.58 20.59
C GLY A 109 10.35 9.77 20.42
N GLY A 110 9.62 9.96 19.34
CA GLY A 110 8.28 9.42 19.22
C GLY A 110 7.38 9.84 20.39
N LEU A 111 6.36 9.03 20.68
CA LEU A 111 5.46 9.28 21.81
C LEU A 111 6.22 9.27 23.16
N GLY A 112 6.33 10.44 23.79
CA GLY A 112 6.96 10.62 25.09
C GLY A 112 8.48 10.75 25.07
N GLY A 113 9.08 10.93 23.91
CA GLY A 113 10.50 11.21 23.76
C GLY A 113 10.83 12.69 23.65
N SER A 114 12.09 12.98 23.29
CA SER A 114 12.58 14.33 23.01
C SER A 114 12.04 14.83 21.68
N HIS A 115 11.76 16.12 21.57
CA HIS A 115 11.39 16.78 20.30
C HIS A 115 12.58 16.93 19.34
N ARG A 116 13.79 16.58 19.78
CA ARG A 116 14.99 16.64 18.95
C ARG A 116 14.98 15.55 17.91
N GLY A 117 14.90 15.94 16.64
CA GLY A 117 14.90 15.04 15.51
C GLY A 117 15.61 15.61 14.30
N ASP A 118 16.12 14.75 13.46
CA ASP A 118 16.74 15.08 12.18
C ASP A 118 16.11 14.26 11.07
N VAL A 119 15.67 14.92 9.99
CA VAL A 119 15.33 14.27 8.74
C VAL A 119 16.55 14.28 7.83
N LEU A 120 16.96 13.12 7.36
CA LEU A 120 18.08 12.92 6.47
C LEU A 120 17.63 12.43 5.12
N THR A 121 18.42 12.75 4.11
CA THR A 121 18.25 12.23 2.74
C THR A 121 19.52 11.62 2.22
N MET A 122 19.38 10.61 1.34
CA MET A 122 20.46 10.00 0.61
C MET A 122 19.99 9.56 -0.78
N TRP A 123 20.91 9.38 -1.69
CA TRP A 123 20.64 8.99 -3.06
C TRP A 123 21.22 7.61 -3.37
N ASN A 124 20.53 6.87 -4.27
CA ASN A 124 21.06 5.67 -4.88
C ASN A 124 20.60 5.59 -6.35
N LYS A 125 21.40 4.95 -7.20
CA LYS A 125 21.01 4.69 -8.60
C LYS A 125 20.04 3.53 -8.74
N THR A 126 20.09 2.58 -7.83
CA THR A 126 19.26 1.37 -7.83
C THR A 126 18.84 1.03 -6.42
N LEU A 127 17.73 0.30 -6.29
CA LEU A 127 17.25 -0.25 -5.02
C LEU A 127 17.54 -1.75 -4.88
N ASP A 128 18.13 -2.37 -5.93
CA ASP A 128 18.53 -3.78 -5.89
C ASP A 128 19.90 -3.93 -5.21
N PRO A 129 19.97 -4.53 -4.00
CA PRO A 129 21.24 -4.70 -3.28
C PRO A 129 22.22 -5.66 -3.97
N LYS A 130 21.78 -6.40 -4.98
CA LYS A 130 22.62 -7.28 -5.80
C LYS A 130 23.27 -6.55 -6.99
N SER A 131 22.82 -5.34 -7.29
CA SER A 131 23.37 -4.55 -8.39
C SER A 131 24.78 -4.02 -8.06
N PRO A 132 25.73 -4.01 -9.00
CA PRO A 132 27.04 -3.39 -8.81
C PRO A 132 26.95 -1.87 -8.58
N ASP A 133 25.85 -1.23 -9.01
CA ASP A 133 25.60 0.19 -8.82
C ASP A 133 24.90 0.51 -7.48
N PHE A 134 24.65 -0.50 -6.64
CA PHE A 134 24.03 -0.32 -5.34
C PHE A 134 24.97 0.38 -4.36
N LYS A 135 24.84 1.70 -4.31
CA LYS A 135 25.65 2.53 -3.41
C LYS A 135 24.90 3.79 -3.05
N TYR A 136 24.55 3.90 -1.79
CA TYR A 136 23.97 5.14 -1.24
C TYR A 136 25.07 6.21 -1.08
N THR A 137 24.68 7.46 -1.29
CA THR A 137 25.51 8.61 -0.89
C THR A 137 25.55 8.71 0.64
N GLU A 138 26.50 9.50 1.15
CA GLU A 138 26.43 9.92 2.55
C GLU A 138 25.13 10.65 2.82
N PRO A 139 24.49 10.41 3.96
CA PRO A 139 23.25 11.08 4.34
C PRO A 139 23.49 12.56 4.63
N VAL A 140 22.51 13.38 4.22
CA VAL A 140 22.51 14.82 4.43
C VAL A 140 21.30 15.21 5.27
N VAL A 141 21.51 15.95 6.34
CA VAL A 141 20.44 16.53 7.15
C VAL A 141 19.73 17.62 6.35
N VAL A 142 18.43 17.51 6.18
CA VAL A 142 17.61 18.48 5.43
C VAL A 142 16.60 19.23 6.31
N ALA A 143 16.27 18.68 7.46
CA ALA A 143 15.46 19.34 8.48
C ALA A 143 15.89 18.86 9.86
N SER A 144 15.76 19.74 10.86
CA SER A 144 16.05 19.43 12.26
C SER A 144 15.06 20.13 13.15
N SER A 145 14.74 19.52 14.29
CA SER A 145 14.04 20.15 15.41
C SER A 145 14.90 20.11 16.68
N LEU A 146 14.70 21.06 17.56
CA LEU A 146 15.39 21.17 18.85
C LEU A 146 14.44 20.75 19.99
N ASP A 147 15.02 20.46 21.16
CA ASP A 147 14.26 19.98 22.32
C ASP A 147 13.22 21.01 22.87
N ASP A 148 13.39 22.29 22.54
CA ASP A 148 12.53 23.40 22.95
C ASP A 148 11.47 23.78 21.90
N GLU A 149 11.41 23.06 20.80
CA GLU A 149 10.40 23.21 19.75
C GLU A 149 9.16 22.36 20.03
N ASP A 150 7.99 22.85 19.62
CA ASP A 150 6.70 22.18 19.81
C ASP A 150 6.43 21.06 18.77
N CYS A 151 7.42 20.70 17.96
CA CYS A 151 7.30 19.69 16.90
C CYS A 151 8.58 18.89 16.71
N ASP A 152 8.41 17.65 16.28
CA ASP A 152 9.50 16.77 15.89
C ASP A 152 9.77 16.87 14.37
N ALA A 153 11.05 16.83 13.96
CA ALA A 153 11.42 16.58 12.59
C ALA A 153 11.41 15.07 12.33
N ILE A 154 10.24 14.54 12.00
CA ILE A 154 9.98 13.11 11.82
C ILE A 154 8.99 12.89 10.65
N ASP A 155 8.86 11.65 10.18
CA ASP A 155 7.87 11.20 9.20
C ASP A 155 7.95 11.98 7.87
N ALA A 156 9.13 11.96 7.27
CA ALA A 156 9.38 12.65 6.01
C ALA A 156 8.55 12.07 4.85
N GLY A 157 7.75 12.93 4.22
CA GLY A 157 7.04 12.62 2.97
C GLY A 157 7.69 13.31 1.77
N LEU A 158 7.95 12.60 0.70
CA LEU A 158 8.54 13.10 -0.54
C LEU A 158 7.45 13.32 -1.60
N LEU A 159 7.44 14.49 -2.20
CA LEU A 159 6.54 14.83 -3.30
C LEU A 159 7.33 15.49 -4.42
N LEU A 160 7.15 15.00 -5.64
CA LEU A 160 7.65 15.67 -6.83
C LEU A 160 6.53 16.50 -7.44
N ASP A 161 6.73 17.80 -7.55
CA ASP A 161 5.82 18.66 -8.31
C ASP A 161 5.93 18.32 -9.81
N PRO A 162 4.85 17.79 -10.43
CA PRO A 162 4.90 17.38 -11.83
C PRO A 162 5.05 18.56 -12.80
N THR A 163 4.79 19.80 -12.35
CA THR A 163 4.87 21.00 -13.20
C THR A 163 6.28 21.59 -13.22
N THR A 164 6.97 21.54 -12.12
CA THR A 164 8.30 22.13 -11.97
C THR A 164 9.44 21.10 -11.92
N GLY A 165 9.11 19.84 -11.69
CA GLY A 165 10.09 18.77 -11.51
C GLY A 165 10.90 18.89 -10.20
N ARG A 166 10.34 19.63 -9.21
CA ARG A 166 10.95 19.89 -7.90
C ARG A 166 10.15 19.27 -6.78
#